data_ecb9b6cb4a2fe0b76c9a0c024f991f59
#
_entry.id   ecb9b6cb4a2fe0b76c9a0c024f991f59
#
_cell.length_a   1.000
_cell.length_b   1.000
_cell.length_c   1.000
_cell.angle_alpha   90.00
_cell.angle_beta   90.00
_cell.angle_gamma   90.00
#
_symmetry.space_group_name_H-M   'P 1'
#
loop_
_entity.id
_entity.type
_entity.pdbx_description
1 polymer ?
#
loop_
_entity_poly.entity_id
_entity_poly.type
_entity_poly.pdbx_seq_one_letter_code
_entity_poly.pdbx_strand_id
1 'polypeptide(L)'
;MKKESIYIAGPECFYKDGPVQLDVMRRRSESLGFEVTLPNDNPLKLDHEDLRLNADAIFKNCCDSINKSTVIITDLEFYRGPEVDGGSVYEIGMAYARGIRCYGYTRDKRNMVWKYHGGILKNERMYDKKGRPLPYADLPFSPNVIGSTKIIEGDYDDCLHTLIVDIEEERKFTGSRNKLTMTRPDRTLKNIDMPVVFLSGPERYDEDCEEKYR
;
A
#
# COMPACT_ATOMS: atom_id res chain seq x y z
N MET A 1 24.20 -6.40 12.90
CA MET A 1 23.28 -6.36 11.74
C MET A 1 22.35 -5.17 11.90
N LYS A 2 21.99 -4.46 10.82
CA LYS A 2 21.01 -3.37 10.91
C LYS A 2 19.66 -4.00 11.28
N LYS A 3 19.01 -3.46 12.31
CA LYS A 3 17.71 -3.91 12.76
C LYS A 3 16.68 -3.55 11.69
N GLU A 4 15.75 -4.45 11.40
CA GLU A 4 14.66 -4.17 10.47
C GLU A 4 13.67 -3.20 11.13
N SER A 5 13.19 -2.23 10.37
CA SER A 5 12.25 -1.22 10.84
C SER A 5 10.96 -1.30 10.03
N ILE A 6 9.83 -1.45 10.72
CA ILE A 6 8.49 -1.57 10.13
C ILE A 6 7.76 -0.23 10.24
N TYR A 7 7.24 0.27 9.12
CA TYR A 7 6.19 1.28 9.11
C TYR A 7 4.82 0.57 9.01
N ILE A 8 3.94 0.84 9.95
CA ILE A 8 2.57 0.29 9.95
C ILE A 8 1.66 1.31 9.29
N ALA A 9 1.03 0.93 8.19
CA ALA A 9 0.11 1.74 7.42
C ALA A 9 -1.29 1.13 7.44
N GLY A 10 -2.31 1.97 7.54
CA GLY A 10 -3.70 1.52 7.55
C GLY A 10 -4.66 2.57 8.07
N PRO A 11 -5.96 2.28 7.97
CA PRO A 11 -7.01 3.19 8.44
C PRO A 11 -7.16 3.24 9.96
N GLU A 12 -6.41 2.46 10.72
CA GLU A 12 -6.51 2.37 12.19
C GLU A 12 -6.37 3.76 12.85
N CYS A 13 -5.53 4.62 12.29
CA CYS A 13 -5.35 5.98 12.81
C CYS A 13 -6.65 6.83 12.79
N PHE A 14 -7.68 6.41 12.04
CA PHE A 14 -8.97 7.08 11.94
C PHE A 14 -10.04 6.48 12.84
N TYR A 15 -9.79 5.33 13.44
CA TYR A 15 -10.75 4.67 14.33
C TYR A 15 -10.62 5.16 15.77
N LYS A 16 -11.72 5.09 16.50
CA LYS A 16 -11.77 5.53 17.91
C LYS A 16 -10.79 4.74 18.80
N ASP A 17 -10.65 3.47 18.54
CA ASP A 17 -9.77 2.52 19.22
C ASP A 17 -8.42 2.32 18.48
N GLY A 18 -8.22 3.06 17.40
CA GLY A 18 -7.01 2.97 16.57
C GLY A 18 -5.69 3.12 17.34
N PRO A 19 -5.55 4.08 18.27
CA PRO A 19 -4.34 4.18 19.08
C PRO A 19 -4.03 2.92 19.87
N VAL A 20 -5.06 2.21 20.37
CA VAL A 20 -4.89 0.94 21.09
C VAL A 20 -4.47 -0.17 20.15
N GLN A 21 -5.10 -0.26 18.98
CA GLN A 21 -4.76 -1.26 17.96
C GLN A 21 -3.32 -1.08 17.49
N LEU A 22 -2.92 0.13 17.14
CA LEU A 22 -1.57 0.46 16.71
C LEU A 22 -0.50 0.18 17.79
N ASP A 23 -0.83 0.44 19.07
CA ASP A 23 0.07 0.12 20.19
C ASP A 23 0.23 -1.40 20.36
N VAL A 24 -0.83 -2.19 20.18
CA VAL A 24 -0.74 -3.66 20.19
C VAL A 24 0.16 -4.17 19.07
N MET A 25 -0.03 -3.68 17.82
CA MET A 25 0.80 -4.06 16.68
C MET A 25 2.27 -3.69 16.89
N ARG A 26 2.52 -2.49 17.45
CA ARG A 26 3.87 -2.04 17.83
C ARG A 26 4.53 -3.00 18.80
N ARG A 27 3.89 -3.24 19.97
CA ARG A 27 4.45 -4.12 21.01
C ARG A 27 4.73 -5.53 20.48
N ARG A 28 3.84 -6.02 19.62
CA ARG A 28 4.00 -7.33 18.98
C ARG A 28 5.27 -7.37 18.14
N SER A 29 5.46 -6.39 17.27
CA SER A 29 6.64 -6.31 16.41
C SER A 29 7.92 -6.09 17.19
N GLU A 30 7.89 -5.21 18.19
CA GLU A 30 9.05 -4.92 19.06
C GLU A 30 9.47 -6.15 19.88
N SER A 31 8.50 -6.97 20.34
CA SER A 31 8.79 -8.23 21.04
C SER A 31 9.52 -9.25 20.15
N LEU A 32 9.39 -9.12 18.83
CA LEU A 32 10.07 -9.95 17.83
C LEU A 32 11.37 -9.32 17.31
N GLY A 33 11.74 -8.17 17.86
CA GLY A 33 13.04 -7.55 17.59
C GLY A 33 13.03 -6.47 16.49
N PHE A 34 11.89 -6.09 15.96
CA PHE A 34 11.77 -5.00 15.00
C PHE A 34 11.81 -3.62 15.67
N GLU A 35 12.19 -2.61 14.90
CA GLU A 35 11.86 -1.22 15.21
C GLU A 35 10.53 -0.90 14.54
N VAL A 36 9.71 -0.04 15.16
CA VAL A 36 8.37 0.28 14.62
C VAL A 36 8.19 1.79 14.55
N THR A 37 7.62 2.22 13.43
CA THR A 37 7.21 3.60 13.21
C THR A 37 5.73 3.62 12.84
N LEU A 38 4.97 4.50 13.48
CA LEU A 38 3.54 4.70 13.25
C LEU A 38 3.27 6.08 12.67
N PRO A 39 2.16 6.27 11.94
CA PRO A 39 1.75 7.58 11.42
C PRO A 39 1.61 8.66 12.50
N ASN A 40 1.26 8.26 13.72
CA ASN A 40 0.98 9.14 14.86
C ASN A 40 2.12 9.23 15.90
N ASP A 41 3.31 8.72 15.62
CA ASP A 41 4.45 8.76 16.54
C ASP A 41 4.95 10.17 16.85
N ASN A 42 4.82 11.05 15.88
CA ASN A 42 5.18 12.45 16.04
C ASN A 42 3.90 13.26 16.10
N PRO A 43 3.45 13.68 17.29
CA PRO A 43 2.27 14.51 17.40
C PRO A 43 2.47 15.81 16.63
N LEU A 44 1.61 16.05 15.66
CA LEU A 44 1.64 17.24 14.81
C LEU A 44 0.70 18.28 15.40
N LYS A 45 1.17 19.53 15.41
CA LYS A 45 0.32 20.65 15.70
C LYS A 45 -0.43 21.05 14.44
N LEU A 46 -1.70 20.66 14.34
CA LEU A 46 -2.56 20.84 13.16
C LEU A 46 -3.59 21.95 13.41
N ASP A 47 -3.11 23.11 13.85
CA ASP A 47 -3.93 24.28 14.19
C ASP A 47 -3.75 25.49 13.27
N HIS A 48 -3.10 25.26 12.11
CA HIS A 48 -2.93 26.34 11.14
C HIS A 48 -4.25 26.64 10.44
N GLU A 49 -4.56 27.94 10.24
CA GLU A 49 -5.77 28.39 9.55
C GLU A 49 -5.81 27.91 8.09
N ASP A 50 -4.65 27.87 7.43
CA ASP A 50 -4.50 27.24 6.11
C ASP A 50 -4.41 25.73 6.29
N LEU A 51 -5.52 25.03 5.97
CA LEU A 51 -5.63 23.57 6.06
C LEU A 51 -4.62 22.85 5.16
N ARG A 52 -4.12 23.51 4.11
CA ARG A 52 -3.10 22.92 3.24
C ARG A 52 -1.79 22.73 3.99
N LEU A 53 -1.39 23.69 4.82
CA LEU A 53 -0.17 23.55 5.63
C LEU A 53 -0.27 22.42 6.65
N ASN A 54 -1.45 22.19 7.22
CA ASN A 54 -1.70 21.03 8.07
C ASN A 54 -1.58 19.73 7.27
N ALA A 55 -2.12 19.68 6.05
CA ALA A 55 -2.00 18.50 5.17
C ALA A 55 -0.54 18.26 4.75
N ASP A 56 0.21 19.28 4.41
CA ASP A 56 1.63 19.21 4.08
C ASP A 56 2.47 18.66 5.26
N ALA A 57 2.14 19.06 6.48
CA ALA A 57 2.79 18.57 7.69
C ALA A 57 2.54 17.06 7.90
N ILE A 58 1.29 16.60 7.72
CA ILE A 58 0.92 15.17 7.79
C ILE A 58 1.67 14.40 6.72
N PHE A 59 1.61 14.85 5.48
CA PHE A 59 2.28 14.20 4.35
C PHE A 59 3.78 14.07 4.57
N LYS A 60 4.43 15.16 5.01
CA LYS A 60 5.86 15.14 5.33
C LYS A 60 6.19 14.13 6.41
N ASN A 61 5.38 14.06 7.47
CA ASN A 61 5.58 13.09 8.56
C ASN A 61 5.49 11.64 8.06
N CYS A 62 4.51 11.32 7.20
CA CYS A 62 4.41 10.00 6.58
C CYS A 62 5.64 9.69 5.72
N CYS A 63 6.08 10.64 4.89
CA CYS A 63 7.30 10.50 4.08
C CYS A 63 8.53 10.21 4.93
N ASP A 64 8.73 10.97 6.01
CA ASP A 64 9.88 10.83 6.90
C ASP A 64 9.86 9.48 7.63
N SER A 65 8.69 9.00 8.02
CA SER A 65 8.49 7.69 8.66
C SER A 65 8.79 6.54 7.71
N ILE A 66 8.24 6.59 6.49
CA ILE A 66 8.52 5.58 5.46
C ILE A 66 10.01 5.55 5.11
N ASN A 67 10.66 6.71 4.97
CA ASN A 67 12.08 6.80 4.63
C ASN A 67 13.03 6.17 5.69
N LYS A 68 12.58 6.07 6.94
CA LYS A 68 13.33 5.44 8.03
C LYS A 68 13.12 3.93 8.10
N SER A 69 12.13 3.41 7.38
CA SER A 69 11.71 2.01 7.46
C SER A 69 12.35 1.15 6.37
N THR A 70 12.48 -0.14 6.62
CA THR A 70 12.94 -1.15 5.67
C THR A 70 11.80 -2.02 5.15
N VAL A 71 10.67 -1.98 5.86
CA VAL A 71 9.44 -2.73 5.56
C VAL A 71 8.24 -1.81 5.79
N ILE A 72 7.22 -1.90 4.95
CA ILE A 72 5.87 -1.42 5.23
C ILE A 72 4.94 -2.62 5.38
N ILE A 73 4.13 -2.62 6.43
CA ILE A 73 3.00 -3.55 6.60
C ILE A 73 1.72 -2.73 6.57
N THR A 74 0.81 -3.10 5.67
CA THR A 74 -0.40 -2.32 5.38
C THR A 74 -1.65 -3.14 5.61
N ASP A 75 -2.61 -2.55 6.33
CA ASP A 75 -3.98 -3.06 6.37
C ASP A 75 -4.66 -2.82 5.01
N LEU A 76 -5.07 -3.92 4.37
CA LEU A 76 -5.78 -3.92 3.09
C LEU A 76 -7.28 -4.23 3.26
N GLU A 77 -7.80 -4.13 4.47
CA GLU A 77 -9.23 -4.29 4.73
C GLU A 77 -10.06 -3.15 4.13
N PHE A 78 -11.35 -3.37 4.05
CA PHE A 78 -12.28 -2.41 3.47
C PHE A 78 -12.33 -1.12 4.28
N TYR A 79 -12.18 -0.01 3.60
CA TYR A 79 -12.31 1.32 4.19
C TYR A 79 -13.21 2.19 3.30
N ARG A 80 -14.32 2.71 3.86
CA ARG A 80 -15.31 3.51 3.13
C ARG A 80 -15.90 2.82 1.89
N GLY A 81 -16.08 1.51 1.96
CA GLY A 81 -16.55 0.66 0.88
C GLY A 81 -15.59 -0.51 0.66
N PRO A 82 -15.71 -1.26 -0.44
CA PRO A 82 -14.90 -2.45 -0.68
C PRO A 82 -13.45 -2.18 -1.13
N GLU A 83 -13.01 -0.94 -1.07
CA GLU A 83 -11.66 -0.53 -1.45
C GLU A 83 -10.79 -0.28 -0.22
N VAL A 84 -9.50 -0.45 -0.41
CA VAL A 84 -8.48 -0.11 0.58
C VAL A 84 -8.43 1.41 0.77
N ASP A 85 -8.00 1.87 1.95
CA ASP A 85 -7.75 3.29 2.18
C ASP A 85 -6.76 3.87 1.17
N GLY A 86 -7.15 4.97 0.53
CA GLY A 86 -6.35 5.62 -0.51
C GLY A 86 -5.01 6.16 -0.03
N GLY A 87 -4.93 6.62 1.23
CA GLY A 87 -3.69 7.05 1.86
C GLY A 87 -2.71 5.89 2.00
N SER A 88 -3.19 4.76 2.48
CA SER A 88 -2.40 3.54 2.65
C SER A 88 -1.88 3.00 1.31
N VAL A 89 -2.69 3.03 0.25
CA VAL A 89 -2.24 2.64 -1.11
C VAL A 89 -1.17 3.59 -1.63
N TYR A 90 -1.30 4.89 -1.38
CA TYR A 90 -0.28 5.87 -1.74
C TYR A 90 1.06 5.60 -1.01
N GLU A 91 1.02 5.28 0.28
CA GLU A 91 2.17 4.93 1.10
C GLU A 91 2.88 3.65 0.62
N ILE A 92 2.12 2.62 0.21
CA ILE A 92 2.65 1.44 -0.47
C ILE A 92 3.43 1.84 -1.73
N GLY A 93 2.83 2.69 -2.58
CA GLY A 93 3.49 3.16 -3.81
C GLY A 93 4.79 3.90 -3.52
N MET A 94 4.81 4.75 -2.48
CA MET A 94 6.01 5.44 -2.03
C MET A 94 7.09 4.47 -1.53
N ALA A 95 6.71 3.50 -0.71
CA ALA A 95 7.61 2.50 -0.16
C ALA A 95 8.23 1.64 -1.27
N TYR A 96 7.38 1.12 -2.18
CA TYR A 96 7.82 0.36 -3.35
C TYR A 96 8.82 1.13 -4.21
N ALA A 97 8.53 2.40 -4.50
CA ALA A 97 9.40 3.27 -5.28
C ALA A 97 10.78 3.49 -4.64
N ARG A 98 10.89 3.34 -3.32
CA ARG A 98 12.13 3.44 -2.55
C ARG A 98 12.85 2.10 -2.35
N GLY A 99 12.28 1.01 -2.84
CA GLY A 99 12.80 -0.35 -2.66
C GLY A 99 12.62 -0.88 -1.24
N ILE A 100 11.65 -0.34 -0.50
CA ILE A 100 11.19 -0.84 0.80
C ILE A 100 10.31 -2.05 0.54
N ARG A 101 10.41 -3.10 1.35
CA ARG A 101 9.58 -4.30 1.22
C ARG A 101 8.14 -3.96 1.58
N CYS A 102 7.20 -4.33 0.71
CA CYS A 102 5.78 -4.06 0.91
C CYS A 102 5.03 -5.34 1.21
N TYR A 103 4.43 -5.39 2.39
CA TYR A 103 3.54 -6.45 2.86
C TYR A 103 2.16 -5.86 3.14
N GLY A 104 1.13 -6.66 2.95
CA GLY A 104 -0.23 -6.28 3.28
C GLY A 104 -1.05 -7.48 3.73
N TYR A 105 -2.00 -7.26 4.62
CA TYR A 105 -2.88 -8.29 5.11
C TYR A 105 -4.35 -7.95 4.87
N THR A 106 -5.15 -8.98 4.71
CA THR A 106 -6.60 -8.88 4.58
C THR A 106 -7.25 -10.22 4.92
N ARG A 107 -8.43 -10.18 5.51
CA ARG A 107 -9.27 -11.37 5.71
C ARG A 107 -10.14 -11.68 4.50
N ASP A 108 -10.20 -10.80 3.51
CA ASP A 108 -11.01 -10.97 2.30
C ASP A 108 -10.16 -10.83 1.04
N LYS A 109 -9.63 -11.96 0.58
CA LYS A 109 -8.85 -12.07 -0.66
C LYS A 109 -9.69 -12.49 -1.87
N ARG A 110 -11.01 -12.42 -1.76
CA ARG A 110 -11.90 -12.70 -2.90
C ARG A 110 -11.71 -11.66 -4.00
N ASN A 111 -12.06 -12.03 -5.21
CA ASN A 111 -12.02 -11.12 -6.35
C ASN A 111 -12.97 -9.90 -6.15
N MET A 112 -12.62 -8.78 -6.75
CA MET A 112 -13.36 -7.51 -6.65
C MET A 112 -14.86 -7.67 -6.97
N VAL A 113 -15.21 -8.47 -7.96
CA VAL A 113 -16.60 -8.73 -8.31
C VAL A 113 -17.44 -9.22 -7.13
N TRP A 114 -16.86 -10.01 -6.23
CA TRP A 114 -17.56 -10.53 -5.05
C TRP A 114 -17.57 -9.52 -3.90
N LYS A 115 -16.52 -8.72 -3.76
CA LYS A 115 -16.45 -7.62 -2.78
C LYS A 115 -17.52 -6.55 -3.03
N TYR A 116 -17.86 -6.33 -4.31
CA TYR A 116 -18.94 -5.42 -4.72
C TYR A 116 -20.32 -6.10 -4.78
N HIS A 117 -20.46 -7.27 -4.13
CA HIS A 117 -21.72 -8.04 -4.10
C HIS A 117 -22.22 -8.51 -5.48
N GLY A 118 -21.29 -8.88 -6.33
CA GLY A 118 -21.53 -9.30 -7.69
C GLY A 118 -21.48 -8.16 -8.69
N GLY A 119 -21.23 -8.50 -9.92
CA GLY A 119 -21.12 -7.58 -11.03
C GLY A 119 -22.21 -7.82 -12.08
N ILE A 120 -22.40 -6.84 -12.93
CA ILE A 120 -23.25 -6.91 -14.12
C ILE A 120 -22.32 -6.87 -15.32
N LEU A 121 -22.34 -7.93 -16.13
CA LEU A 121 -21.61 -7.97 -17.39
C LEU A 121 -22.42 -7.26 -18.48
N LYS A 122 -21.86 -6.21 -19.07
CA LYS A 122 -22.45 -5.48 -20.18
C LYS A 122 -21.35 -5.12 -21.17
N ASN A 123 -21.54 -5.46 -22.45
CA ASN A 123 -20.55 -5.19 -23.51
C ASN A 123 -19.13 -5.66 -23.14
N GLU A 124 -19.00 -6.89 -22.64
CA GLU A 124 -17.74 -7.50 -22.22
C GLU A 124 -17.03 -6.79 -21.05
N ARG A 125 -17.68 -5.83 -20.39
CA ARG A 125 -17.17 -5.12 -19.20
C ARG A 125 -18.03 -5.42 -17.98
N MET A 126 -17.36 -5.51 -16.83
CA MET A 126 -18.04 -5.66 -15.55
C MET A 126 -18.37 -4.29 -14.95
N TYR A 127 -19.55 -4.19 -14.39
CA TYR A 127 -20.05 -3.01 -13.69
C TYR A 127 -20.56 -3.41 -12.31
N ASP A 128 -20.46 -2.53 -11.35
CA ASP A 128 -21.12 -2.73 -10.06
C ASP A 128 -22.64 -2.50 -10.18
N LYS A 129 -23.38 -2.78 -9.10
CA LYS A 129 -24.84 -2.59 -9.07
C LYS A 129 -25.28 -1.13 -9.25
N LYS A 130 -24.38 -0.17 -9.12
CA LYS A 130 -24.64 1.26 -9.34
C LYS A 130 -24.28 1.71 -10.75
N GLY A 131 -23.88 0.78 -11.63
CA GLY A 131 -23.50 1.07 -13.00
C GLY A 131 -22.10 1.67 -13.17
N ARG A 132 -21.24 1.59 -12.16
CA ARG A 132 -19.86 2.06 -12.25
C ARG A 132 -18.98 0.94 -12.81
N PRO A 133 -18.03 1.23 -13.70
CA PRO A 133 -17.09 0.22 -14.20
C PRO A 133 -16.36 -0.47 -13.04
N LEU A 134 -16.19 -1.78 -13.15
CA LEU A 134 -15.44 -2.61 -12.21
C LEU A 134 -14.24 -3.22 -12.94
N PRO A 135 -13.17 -2.45 -13.15
CA PRO A 135 -11.99 -2.93 -13.82
C PRO A 135 -11.29 -3.99 -12.98
N TYR A 136 -10.68 -4.97 -13.65
CA TYR A 136 -9.99 -6.07 -12.98
C TYR A 136 -10.85 -6.85 -11.99
N ALA A 137 -12.12 -7.09 -12.36
CA ALA A 137 -13.14 -7.72 -11.53
C ALA A 137 -12.69 -9.09 -10.96
N ASP A 138 -11.81 -9.79 -11.68
CA ASP A 138 -11.26 -11.10 -11.34
C ASP A 138 -10.04 -11.06 -10.42
N LEU A 139 -9.59 -9.86 -10.04
CA LEU A 139 -8.48 -9.66 -9.10
C LEU A 139 -8.99 -9.24 -7.71
N PRO A 140 -8.28 -9.61 -6.63
CA PRO A 140 -8.67 -9.23 -5.27
C PRO A 140 -8.46 -7.74 -4.96
N PHE A 141 -7.54 -7.09 -5.67
CA PHE A 141 -7.19 -5.67 -5.53
C PHE A 141 -6.77 -5.10 -6.89
N SER A 142 -6.57 -3.79 -6.94
CA SER A 142 -6.01 -3.15 -8.13
C SER A 142 -4.64 -3.75 -8.49
N PRO A 143 -4.29 -3.83 -9.79
CA PRO A 143 -2.99 -4.34 -10.23
C PRO A 143 -1.79 -3.66 -9.55
N ASN A 144 -1.91 -2.38 -9.20
CA ASN A 144 -0.84 -1.64 -8.53
C ASN A 144 -0.56 -2.18 -7.12
N VAL A 145 -1.60 -2.53 -6.38
CA VAL A 145 -1.47 -3.15 -5.05
C VAL A 145 -0.89 -4.55 -5.19
N ILE A 146 -1.42 -5.36 -6.11
CA ILE A 146 -0.96 -6.74 -6.32
C ILE A 146 0.51 -6.77 -6.77
N GLY A 147 0.90 -5.88 -7.68
CA GLY A 147 2.25 -5.86 -8.24
C GLY A 147 3.31 -5.27 -7.31
N SER A 148 2.90 -4.50 -6.31
CA SER A 148 3.82 -3.84 -5.37
C SER A 148 3.92 -4.52 -4.01
N THR A 149 2.96 -5.40 -3.64
CA THR A 149 2.76 -5.84 -2.26
C THR A 149 2.62 -7.35 -2.18
N LYS A 150 3.32 -7.98 -1.26
CA LYS A 150 3.07 -9.37 -0.88
C LYS A 150 1.83 -9.40 0.02
N ILE A 151 0.72 -9.93 -0.51
CA ILE A 151 -0.58 -9.93 0.15
C ILE A 151 -0.79 -11.24 0.89
N ILE A 152 -1.02 -11.14 2.19
CA ILE A 152 -1.28 -12.25 3.11
C ILE A 152 -2.77 -12.29 3.43
N GLU A 153 -3.39 -13.46 3.31
CA GLU A 153 -4.73 -13.70 3.80
C GLU A 153 -4.65 -14.02 5.29
N GLY A 154 -5.23 -13.15 6.11
CA GLY A 154 -5.13 -13.24 7.56
C GLY A 154 -5.15 -11.86 8.20
N ASP A 155 -4.54 -11.77 9.36
CA ASP A 155 -4.41 -10.53 10.13
C ASP A 155 -2.95 -10.02 10.19
N TYR A 156 -2.73 -9.02 11.03
CA TYR A 156 -1.41 -8.43 11.23
C TYR A 156 -0.35 -9.44 11.69
N ASP A 157 -0.73 -10.35 12.58
CA ASP A 157 0.19 -11.36 13.12
C ASP A 157 0.59 -12.37 12.04
N ASP A 158 -0.33 -12.78 11.16
CA ASP A 158 -0.04 -13.67 10.03
C ASP A 158 0.93 -13.00 9.04
N CYS A 159 0.73 -11.70 8.81
CA CYS A 159 1.62 -10.90 7.97
C CYS A 159 3.02 -10.79 8.58
N LEU A 160 3.11 -10.49 9.87
CA LEU A 160 4.36 -10.35 10.60
C LEU A 160 5.12 -11.68 10.65
N HIS A 161 4.42 -12.81 10.84
CA HIS A 161 5.01 -14.14 10.79
C HIS A 161 5.60 -14.45 9.41
N THR A 162 4.86 -14.13 8.34
CA THR A 162 5.34 -14.30 6.96
C THR A 162 6.60 -13.47 6.70
N LEU A 163 6.63 -12.21 7.17
CA LEU A 163 7.82 -11.37 7.07
C LEU A 163 9.04 -11.99 7.75
N ILE A 164 8.88 -12.58 8.94
CA ILE A 164 9.96 -13.23 9.67
C ILE A 164 10.52 -14.41 8.87
N VAL A 165 9.63 -15.24 8.34
CA VAL A 165 10.03 -16.40 7.52
C VAL A 165 10.83 -15.95 6.29
N ASP A 166 10.35 -14.92 5.58
CA ASP A 166 11.03 -14.37 4.41
C ASP A 166 12.44 -13.83 4.76
N ILE A 167 12.56 -13.10 5.89
CA ILE A 167 13.86 -12.60 6.35
C ILE A 167 14.81 -13.75 6.70
N GLU A 168 14.32 -14.80 7.33
CA GLU A 168 15.14 -15.98 7.67
C GLU A 168 15.60 -16.73 6.42
N GLU A 169 14.72 -16.87 5.44
CA GLU A 169 15.05 -17.48 4.15
C GLU A 169 16.11 -16.66 3.42
N GLU A 170 15.94 -15.36 3.30
CA GLU A 170 16.93 -14.46 2.69
C GLU A 170 18.30 -14.58 3.39
N ARG A 171 18.33 -14.70 4.72
CA ARG A 171 19.59 -14.88 5.48
C ARG A 171 20.26 -16.21 5.15
N LYS A 172 19.50 -17.28 4.95
CA LYS A 172 20.03 -18.59 4.52
C LYS A 172 20.63 -18.50 3.10
N PHE A 173 19.96 -17.79 2.20
CA PHE A 173 20.42 -17.61 0.81
C PHE A 173 21.60 -16.63 0.68
N THR A 174 21.71 -15.59 1.50
CA THR A 174 22.85 -14.68 1.46
C THR A 174 24.14 -15.30 1.99
N GLY A 175 24.08 -16.42 2.72
CA GLY A 175 25.19 -17.30 3.04
C GLY A 175 25.69 -18.14 1.83
N SER A 176 24.86 -18.32 0.82
CA SER A 176 25.16 -18.96 -0.47
C SER A 176 25.17 -17.86 -1.55
N ARG A 177 26.29 -17.69 -2.24
CA ARG A 177 26.63 -16.59 -3.18
C ARG A 177 25.72 -16.39 -4.40
N ASN A 178 24.42 -16.41 -4.28
CA ASN A 178 23.50 -15.98 -5.32
C ASN A 178 22.61 -14.87 -4.81
N LYS A 179 23.05 -13.62 -5.03
CA LYS A 179 22.19 -12.44 -5.00
C LYS A 179 21.09 -12.65 -6.05
N LEU A 180 19.91 -13.05 -5.63
CA LEU A 180 18.69 -12.68 -6.33
C LEU A 180 18.52 -11.17 -6.10
N THR A 181 19.21 -10.40 -6.92
CA THR A 181 18.89 -8.99 -7.10
C THR A 181 17.46 -8.97 -7.66
N MET A 182 16.49 -8.53 -6.85
CA MET A 182 15.33 -7.90 -7.45
C MET A 182 15.90 -6.79 -8.34
N THR A 183 15.91 -7.04 -9.64
CA THR A 183 16.30 -6.03 -10.62
C THR A 183 15.34 -4.88 -10.45
N ARG A 184 15.82 -3.81 -9.81
CA ARG A 184 15.12 -2.52 -9.89
C ARG A 184 14.93 -2.25 -11.38
N PRO A 185 13.72 -1.91 -11.84
CA PRO A 185 13.57 -1.44 -13.20
C PRO A 185 14.59 -0.34 -13.41
N ASP A 186 15.37 -0.45 -14.48
CA ASP A 186 16.41 0.52 -14.82
C ASP A 186 15.78 1.90 -14.90
N ARG A 187 16.09 2.75 -13.92
CA ARG A 187 15.59 4.12 -13.80
C ARG A 187 16.45 5.13 -14.56
N THR A 188 17.30 4.69 -15.44
CA THR A 188 17.91 5.59 -16.39
C THR A 188 16.80 6.16 -17.28
N LEU A 189 16.22 7.26 -16.84
CA LEU A 189 15.52 8.17 -17.72
C LEU A 189 16.56 8.57 -18.78
N LYS A 190 16.52 7.89 -19.93
CA LYS A 190 17.23 8.35 -21.11
C LYS A 190 16.77 9.78 -21.33
N ASN A 191 17.68 10.70 -21.59
CA ASN A 191 17.37 12.07 -21.94
C ASN A 191 16.25 12.07 -22.99
N ILE A 192 15.07 12.42 -22.55
CA ILE A 192 13.91 12.56 -23.41
C ILE A 192 13.83 14.05 -23.69
N ASP A 193 14.13 14.43 -24.94
CA ASP A 193 14.11 15.84 -25.39
C ASP A 193 12.69 16.47 -25.35
N MET A 194 11.67 15.68 -25.04
CA MET A 194 10.30 16.14 -24.88
C MET A 194 9.72 15.72 -23.54
N PRO A 195 8.91 16.57 -22.90
CA PRO A 195 8.24 16.21 -21.66
C PRO A 195 7.28 15.03 -21.90
N VAL A 196 7.44 13.97 -21.12
CA VAL A 196 6.50 12.85 -21.09
C VAL A 196 5.55 13.04 -19.93
N VAL A 197 4.26 13.10 -20.25
CA VAL A 197 3.19 13.20 -19.27
C VAL A 197 2.57 11.82 -19.07
N PHE A 198 2.56 11.33 -17.85
CA PHE A 198 1.81 10.15 -17.48
C PHE A 198 0.42 10.56 -16.98
N LEU A 199 -0.61 10.15 -17.71
CA LEU A 199 -2.00 10.38 -17.32
C LEU A 199 -2.46 9.24 -16.41
N SER A 200 -2.95 9.60 -15.24
CA SER A 200 -3.47 8.65 -14.26
C SER A 200 -4.86 9.10 -13.80
N GLY A 201 -5.82 8.22 -13.91
CA GLY A 201 -7.20 8.47 -13.50
C GLY A 201 -8.14 7.35 -13.91
N PRO A 202 -9.37 7.36 -13.40
CA PRO A 202 -10.38 6.37 -13.75
C PRO A 202 -10.96 6.57 -15.16
N GLU A 203 -10.71 7.70 -15.81
CA GLU A 203 -11.29 8.11 -17.10
C GLU A 203 -10.98 7.11 -18.20
N ARG A 204 -9.85 6.42 -18.15
CA ARG A 204 -9.50 5.37 -19.13
C ARG A 204 -10.52 4.22 -19.21
N TYR A 205 -11.41 4.12 -18.26
CA TYR A 205 -12.47 3.11 -18.21
C TYR A 205 -13.82 3.64 -18.71
N ASP A 206 -13.91 4.94 -18.98
CA ASP A 206 -15.09 5.55 -19.58
C ASP A 206 -15.17 5.21 -21.08
N GLU A 207 -16.36 5.09 -21.61
CA GLU A 207 -16.56 4.77 -23.04
C GLU A 207 -16.06 5.86 -23.99
N ASP A 208 -16.01 7.11 -23.50
CA ASP A 208 -15.60 8.31 -24.25
C ASP A 208 -14.19 8.82 -23.85
N CYS A 209 -13.39 7.99 -23.20
CA CYS A 209 -12.08 8.44 -22.69
C CYS A 209 -11.14 8.96 -23.78
N GLU A 210 -11.21 8.40 -25.00
CA GLU A 210 -10.38 8.84 -26.12
C GLU A 210 -10.73 10.27 -26.58
N GLU A 211 -12.00 10.67 -26.45
CA GLU A 211 -12.43 12.01 -26.82
C GLU A 211 -12.01 13.07 -25.81
N LYS A 212 -11.88 12.69 -24.53
CA LYS A 212 -11.44 13.60 -23.45
C LYS A 212 -9.97 14.01 -23.55
N TYR A 213 -9.15 13.22 -24.24
CA TYR A 213 -7.69 13.42 -24.28
C TYR A 213 -7.17 13.75 -25.71
N ARG A 214 -8.06 13.96 -26.66
CA ARG A 214 -7.74 14.50 -27.99
C ARG A 214 -7.83 16.03 -28.01
#